data_1821412be14a3f710985705230c4f2db
#
_entry.id   1821412be14a3f710985705230c4f2db
#
_cell.length_a   1.000
_cell.length_b   1.000
_cell.length_c   1.000
_cell.angle_alpha   90.00
_cell.angle_beta   90.00
_cell.angle_gamma   90.00
#
_symmetry.space_group_name_H-M   'P 1'
#
loop_
_entity.id
_entity.type
_entity.pdbx_description
1 polymer ?
#
loop_
_entity_poly.entity_id
_entity_poly.type
_entity_poly.pdbx_seq_one_letter_code
_entity_poly.pdbx_strand_id
1 'polypeptide(L)' 'MDNETLELKGDIFHYDFDIKNSSDKNIGTVNRKIFTLTDTYELAIFDENYTEELIALVICLNNMIDRERANSSASNG' A
#
# COMPACT_ATOMS: atom_id res chain seq x y z
N MET A 1 -24.69 -0.44 -2.99
CA MET A 1 -23.41 -0.41 -2.40
C MET A 1 -22.34 -0.94 -3.32
N ASP A 2 -21.48 -0.13 -3.60
CA ASP A 2 -20.54 -0.47 -4.62
C ASP A 2 -19.32 -1.10 -4.04
N ASN A 3 -19.14 -2.36 -4.36
CA ASN A 3 -17.92 -3.04 -4.00
C ASN A 3 -16.95 -2.91 -5.14
N GLU A 4 -16.29 -1.80 -5.16
CA GLU A 4 -15.33 -1.57 -6.20
C GLU A 4 -14.05 -2.29 -5.89
N THR A 5 -13.52 -3.01 -6.85
CA THR A 5 -12.27 -3.72 -6.70
C THR A 5 -11.12 -2.80 -7.08
N LEU A 6 -10.17 -2.66 -6.19
CA LEU A 6 -8.97 -1.89 -6.47
C LEU A 6 -7.84 -2.83 -6.84
N GLU A 7 -7.08 -2.46 -7.85
CA GLU A 7 -5.99 -3.29 -8.34
C GLU A 7 -4.66 -2.64 -8.00
N LEU A 8 -3.74 -3.43 -7.45
CA LEU A 8 -2.41 -2.96 -7.10
C LEU A 8 -1.43 -3.48 -8.13
N LYS A 9 -0.68 -2.59 -8.73
CA LYS A 9 0.28 -2.94 -9.75
C LYS A 9 1.67 -2.48 -9.36
N GLY A 10 2.58 -3.41 -9.18
CA GLY A 10 3.95 -3.11 -8.82
C GLY A 10 4.43 -3.98 -7.69
N ASP A 11 5.44 -3.48 -6.99
CA ASP A 11 6.07 -4.22 -5.91
C ASP A 11 5.45 -3.82 -4.59
N ILE A 12 4.44 -4.58 -4.15
CA ILE A 12 3.66 -4.25 -2.97
C ILE A 12 4.51 -4.35 -1.71
N PHE A 13 5.36 -5.35 -1.61
CA PHE A 13 6.16 -5.57 -0.41
C PHE A 13 7.23 -4.52 -0.21
N HIS A 14 7.62 -3.84 -1.27
CA HIS A 14 8.61 -2.78 -1.17
C HIS A 14 7.98 -1.40 -1.28
N TYR A 15 6.64 -1.33 -1.20
CA TYR A 15 5.91 -0.06 -1.22
C TYR A 15 6.23 0.76 -2.48
N ASP A 16 6.15 0.09 -3.63
CA ASP A 16 6.40 0.74 -4.91
C ASP A 16 5.38 0.23 -5.91
N PHE A 17 4.17 0.78 -5.83
CA PHE A 17 3.08 0.28 -6.65
C PHE A 17 2.05 1.36 -6.92
N ASP A 18 1.29 1.13 -8.00
CA ASP A 18 0.16 1.99 -8.38
C ASP A 18 -1.14 1.34 -7.96
N ILE A 19 -2.13 2.17 -7.70
CA ILE A 19 -3.46 1.69 -7.32
C ILE A 19 -4.44 2.13 -8.40
N LYS A 20 -5.14 1.15 -8.98
CA LYS A 20 -6.11 1.41 -10.04
C LYS A 20 -7.50 1.02 -9.59
N ASN A 21 -8.50 1.75 -10.09
CA ASN A 21 -9.88 1.41 -9.79
C ASN A 21 -10.41 0.41 -10.81
N SER A 22 -11.69 0.07 -10.69
CA SER A 22 -12.31 -0.92 -11.56
C SER A 22 -12.37 -0.46 -13.02
N SER A 23 -12.21 0.82 -13.26
CA SER A 23 -12.17 1.35 -14.62
C SER A 23 -10.74 1.46 -15.16
N ASP A 24 -9.79 0.85 -14.47
CA ASP A 24 -8.38 0.84 -14.85
C ASP A 24 -7.75 2.24 -14.80
N LYS A 25 -8.32 3.11 -14.00
CA LYS A 25 -7.80 4.46 -13.81
C LYS A 25 -6.85 4.47 -12.62
N ASN A 26 -5.68 5.09 -12.77
CA ASN A 26 -4.72 5.21 -11.68
C ASN A 26 -5.23 6.25 -10.69
N ILE A 27 -5.66 5.81 -9.52
CA ILE A 27 -6.23 6.69 -8.50
C ILE A 27 -5.25 7.04 -7.40
N GLY A 28 -4.11 6.38 -7.37
CA GLY A 28 -3.09 6.68 -6.37
C GLY A 28 -1.85 5.87 -6.64
N THR A 29 -0.79 6.23 -5.93
CA THR A 29 0.46 5.48 -6.02
C THR A 29 1.17 5.55 -4.68
N VAL A 30 1.91 4.49 -4.37
CA VAL A 30 2.71 4.41 -3.16
C VAL A 30 4.16 4.26 -3.57
N ASN A 31 5.02 5.11 -3.03
CA ASN A 31 6.44 5.07 -3.33
C ASN A 31 7.23 4.98 -2.04
N ARG A 32 8.22 4.15 -2.04
CA ARG A 32 9.11 4.03 -0.91
C ARG A 32 10.19 5.10 -0.99
N LYS A 33 10.41 5.75 0.13
CA LYS A 33 11.50 6.72 0.28
C LYS A 33 12.48 6.16 1.27
N ILE A 34 13.73 6.08 0.88
CA ILE A 34 14.78 5.54 1.73
C ILE A 34 15.66 6.67 2.19
N PHE A 35 15.70 6.87 3.51
CA PHE A 35 16.58 7.85 4.11
C PHE A 35 17.66 7.11 4.87
N THR A 36 18.66 7.85 5.30
CA THR A 36 19.86 7.26 5.91
C THR A 36 19.54 6.33 7.07
N LEU A 37 18.62 6.71 7.90
CA LEU A 37 18.33 5.96 9.12
C LEU A 37 16.94 5.36 9.16
N THR A 38 16.03 5.81 8.30
CA THR A 38 14.66 5.33 8.34
C THR A 38 14.12 5.14 6.93
N ASP A 39 13.25 4.16 6.82
CA ASP A 39 12.48 3.96 5.60
C ASP A 39 11.11 4.55 5.80
N THR A 40 10.68 5.34 4.85
CA THR A 40 9.32 5.87 4.85
C THR A 40 8.69 5.59 3.50
N TYR A 41 7.41 5.81 3.41
CA TYR A 41 6.73 5.71 2.13
C TYR A 41 5.72 6.81 2.01
N GLU A 42 5.35 7.09 0.77
CA GLU A 42 4.54 8.23 0.42
C GLU A 42 3.36 7.75 -0.39
N LEU A 43 2.17 8.17 0.02
CA LEU A 43 0.95 7.87 -0.72
C LEU A 43 0.53 9.13 -1.46
N ALA A 44 0.50 9.05 -2.78
CA ALA A 44 -0.03 10.12 -3.61
C ALA A 44 -1.45 9.76 -3.99
N ILE A 45 -2.38 10.66 -3.75
CA ILE A 45 -3.78 10.43 -4.06
C ILE A 45 -4.16 11.27 -5.25
N PHE A 46 -4.54 10.62 -6.34
CA PHE A 46 -4.89 11.32 -7.58
C PHE A 46 -6.39 11.55 -7.70
N ASP A 47 -7.19 10.81 -6.95
CA ASP A 47 -8.64 10.97 -6.96
C ASP A 47 -9.14 11.06 -5.53
N GLU A 48 -9.57 12.25 -5.14
CA GLU A 48 -10.02 12.52 -3.77
C GLU A 48 -11.17 11.66 -3.32
N ASN A 49 -11.96 11.17 -4.27
CA ASN A 49 -13.10 10.32 -3.92
C ASN A 49 -12.67 9.02 -3.29
N TYR A 50 -11.41 8.64 -3.44
CA TYR A 50 -10.87 7.41 -2.90
C TYR A 50 -9.95 7.64 -1.71
N THR A 51 -9.95 8.84 -1.14
CA THR A 51 -9.00 9.17 -0.08
C THR A 51 -9.07 8.20 1.09
N GLU A 52 -10.28 7.96 1.60
CA GLU A 52 -10.42 7.06 2.75
C GLU A 52 -10.03 5.64 2.41
N GLU A 53 -10.44 5.18 1.23
CA GLU A 53 -10.13 3.82 0.80
C GLU A 53 -8.63 3.64 0.63
N LEU A 54 -7.96 4.62 0.08
CA LEU A 54 -6.53 4.52 -0.15
C LEU A 54 -5.75 4.53 1.17
N ILE A 55 -6.16 5.38 2.10
CA ILE A 55 -5.53 5.42 3.41
C ILE A 55 -5.74 4.11 4.15
N ALA A 56 -6.96 3.59 4.13
CA ALA A 56 -7.26 2.33 4.78
C ALA A 56 -6.47 1.18 4.15
N LEU A 57 -6.34 1.20 2.83
CA LEU A 57 -5.58 0.18 2.12
C LEU A 57 -4.12 0.16 2.55
N VAL A 58 -3.50 1.34 2.63
CA VAL A 58 -2.09 1.43 3.01
C VAL A 58 -1.90 0.96 4.45
N ILE A 59 -2.81 1.32 5.34
CA ILE A 59 -2.74 0.87 6.72
C ILE A 59 -2.84 -0.65 6.81
N CYS A 60 -3.76 -1.23 6.05
CA CYS A 60 -3.93 -2.68 6.03
C CYS A 60 -2.68 -3.37 5.50
N LEU A 61 -2.10 -2.84 4.43
CA LEU A 61 -0.88 -3.41 3.86
C LEU A 61 0.28 -3.32 4.83
N ASN A 62 0.39 -2.19 5.51
CA ASN A 62 1.45 -2.00 6.48
C ASN A 62 1.35 -3.03 7.60
N ASN A 63 0.14 -3.25 8.10
CA ASN A 63 -0.07 -4.25 9.15
C ASN A 63 0.23 -5.64 8.65
N MET A 64 -0.15 -5.96 7.43
CA MET A 64 0.08 -7.26 6.86
C MET A 64 1.57 -7.54 6.69
N ILE A 65 2.31 -6.57 6.18
CA ILE A 65 3.73 -6.74 5.97
C ILE A 65 4.46 -6.85 7.30
N ASP A 66 4.08 -6.05 8.28
CA ASP A 66 4.67 -6.14 9.62
C ASP A 66 4.42 -7.52 10.24
N ARG A 67 3.21 -8.04 10.05
CA ARG A 67 2.86 -9.35 10.59
C ARG A 67 3.68 -10.44 9.94
N GLU A 68 3.91 -10.35 8.64
CA GLU A 68 4.76 -11.32 7.95
C GLU A 68 6.17 -11.30 8.48
N ARG A 69 6.72 -10.11 8.72
CA ARG A 69 8.06 -9.99 9.27
C ARG A 69 8.13 -10.55 10.68
N ALA A 70 7.12 -10.25 11.49
CA ALA A 70 7.07 -10.75 12.85
C ALA A 70 6.98 -12.27 12.88
N ASN A 71 6.18 -12.84 11.99
CA ASN A 71 6.07 -14.30 11.90
C ASN A 71 7.38 -14.94 11.51
N SER A 72 8.09 -14.32 10.58
CA SER A 72 9.39 -14.85 10.18
C SER A 72 10.37 -14.84 11.34
N SER A 73 10.37 -13.78 12.13
CA SER A 73 11.23 -13.69 13.30
C SER A 73 10.84 -14.69 14.35
N ALA A 74 9.54 -14.82 14.57
CA ALA A 74 9.04 -15.71 15.62
C ALA A 74 9.32 -17.17 15.29
N SER A 75 9.28 -17.54 14.03
CA SER A 75 9.48 -18.91 13.63
C SER A 75 10.91 -19.39 13.88
N ASN A 76 11.83 -18.47 14.06
CA ASN A 76 13.21 -18.81 14.35
C ASN A 76 13.47 -18.98 15.84
N GLY A 77 12.50 -18.61 16.63
CA GLY A 77 12.68 -18.60 18.08
C GLY A 77 12.49 -19.95 18.73
#